data_6c48fd787a4b9a41d9af40b552c9288b
#
_entry.id   6c48fd787a4b9a41d9af40b552c9288b
#
_cell.length_a   1.000
_cell.length_b   1.000
_cell.length_c   1.000
_cell.angle_alpha   90.00
_cell.angle_beta   90.00
_cell.angle_gamma   90.00
#
_symmetry.space_group_name_H-M   'P 1'
#
loop_
_entity.id
_entity.type
_entity.pdbx_description
1 polymer ?
#
loop_
_entity_poly.entity_id
_entity_poly.type
_entity_poly.pdbx_seq_one_letter_code
_entity_poly.pdbx_strand_id
1 'polypeptide(L)'
;MSGPSGRPTRAPRLGAGPLRVLQYGVHDTGYPRNVRVRAHLERQLGASVVVAPRSHAAGRLRRAIDDVRSLVRGARQADVVLLSEFRLSHAPLAWLVARLQGAALVVDGFVGQYETAVDDWRRVSPASPAALRFRVLDAAAVRCADLYLIDTEPRAAEIVRRHGPSAAVVPLAVGAPAWATRQPPAPPHDALRVLYYGGYIPLHGVDLVVDALTLIGARRRVEVVLVGDGPARRAVETRVRRAGLGDRCTFVDAVPEGELLAHIARADVVLGVFGSSAKARGVVANKVWQGLACGRTVVTQRSSALDDVRYAAGGLLVQTEPTSASSIADALVGAPLAHQAESPRDVAERLESVVQRSYDRFTDHLSALGPRREHP
;
A
#
# COMPACT_ATOMS: atom_id res chain seq x y z
N MET A 1 -43.02 -31.61 6.67
CA MET A 1 -41.58 -31.20 6.67
C MET A 1 -41.49 -29.92 5.84
N SER A 2 -41.57 -28.80 6.51
CA SER A 2 -41.61 -27.47 5.90
C SER A 2 -40.21 -26.85 5.91
N GLY A 3 -39.64 -26.58 4.72
CA GLY A 3 -38.34 -25.93 4.57
C GLY A 3 -38.42 -24.45 4.91
N PRO A 4 -37.32 -23.83 5.36
CA PRO A 4 -37.31 -22.43 5.73
C PRO A 4 -37.32 -21.53 4.48
N SER A 5 -38.35 -20.71 4.38
CA SER A 5 -38.45 -19.63 3.38
C SER A 5 -37.38 -18.58 3.60
N GLY A 6 -36.35 -18.57 2.74
CA GLY A 6 -35.38 -17.48 2.67
C GLY A 6 -36.09 -16.18 2.24
N ARG A 7 -36.15 -15.20 3.11
CA ARG A 7 -36.56 -13.84 2.77
C ARG A 7 -35.52 -13.25 1.78
N PRO A 8 -35.94 -12.68 0.65
CA PRO A 8 -35.03 -11.94 -0.20
C PRO A 8 -34.54 -10.71 0.58
N THR A 9 -33.24 -10.64 0.83
CA THR A 9 -32.57 -9.43 1.35
C THR A 9 -32.71 -8.34 0.30
N ARG A 10 -33.59 -7.39 0.57
CA ARG A 10 -33.81 -6.18 -0.25
C ARG A 10 -32.51 -5.38 -0.24
N ALA A 11 -31.83 -5.29 -1.40
CA ALA A 11 -30.67 -4.42 -1.57
C ALA A 11 -31.05 -2.99 -1.14
N PRO A 12 -30.27 -2.33 -0.28
CA PRO A 12 -30.56 -0.97 0.14
C PRO A 12 -30.41 -0.06 -1.09
N ARG A 13 -31.45 0.71 -1.41
CA ARG A 13 -31.41 1.74 -2.44
C ARG A 13 -30.62 2.92 -1.89
N LEU A 14 -29.44 3.20 -2.45
CA LEU A 14 -28.80 4.50 -2.35
C LEU A 14 -29.84 5.56 -2.75
N GLY A 15 -29.89 6.71 -2.04
CA GLY A 15 -30.86 7.76 -2.30
C GLY A 15 -30.85 8.21 -3.77
N ALA A 16 -31.89 8.90 -4.20
CA ALA A 16 -32.15 9.26 -5.60
C ALA A 16 -31.12 10.21 -6.27
N GLY A 17 -29.95 10.39 -5.69
CA GLY A 17 -28.84 11.23 -6.20
C GLY A 17 -27.48 10.52 -6.14
N PRO A 18 -26.42 11.14 -6.71
CA PRO A 18 -25.07 10.59 -6.66
C PRO A 18 -24.57 10.51 -5.22
N LEU A 19 -23.85 9.40 -4.91
CA LEU A 19 -23.20 9.21 -3.61
C LEU A 19 -22.24 10.37 -3.32
N ARG A 20 -22.37 11.00 -2.16
CA ARG A 20 -21.48 12.10 -1.74
C ARG A 20 -20.48 11.61 -0.72
N VAL A 21 -19.21 11.70 -1.06
CA VAL A 21 -18.10 11.21 -0.23
C VAL A 21 -17.21 12.36 0.21
N LEU A 22 -16.96 12.47 1.50
CA LEU A 22 -15.90 13.33 2.04
C LEU A 22 -14.65 12.48 2.24
N GLN A 23 -13.61 12.67 1.42
CA GLN A 23 -12.29 12.08 1.66
C GLN A 23 -11.48 13.00 2.60
N TYR A 24 -11.42 12.61 3.89
CA TYR A 24 -10.91 13.45 4.97
C TYR A 24 -9.51 13.06 5.43
N GLY A 25 -8.68 14.06 5.70
CA GLY A 25 -7.38 13.91 6.33
C GLY A 25 -6.29 13.45 5.38
N VAL A 26 -6.48 13.64 4.08
CA VAL A 26 -5.53 13.29 3.03
C VAL A 26 -4.19 14.00 3.25
N HIS A 27 -3.09 13.24 3.34
CA HIS A 27 -1.76 13.80 3.54
C HIS A 27 -1.11 14.23 2.22
N ASP A 28 -1.39 13.48 1.16
CA ASP A 28 -0.94 13.74 -0.20
C ASP A 28 -2.07 13.37 -1.18
N THR A 29 -2.59 14.36 -1.88
CA THR A 29 -3.68 14.18 -2.84
C THR A 29 -3.25 13.42 -4.10
N GLY A 30 -1.94 13.38 -4.38
CA GLY A 30 -1.32 12.64 -5.48
C GLY A 30 -0.92 11.21 -5.11
N TYR A 31 -1.01 10.82 -3.83
CA TYR A 31 -0.62 9.47 -3.41
C TYR A 31 -1.44 8.40 -4.16
N PRO A 32 -0.79 7.39 -4.78
CA PRO A 32 -1.45 6.46 -5.71
C PRO A 32 -2.72 5.81 -5.18
N ARG A 33 -2.71 5.39 -3.90
CA ARG A 33 -3.89 4.80 -3.26
C ARG A 33 -5.06 5.79 -3.17
N ASN A 34 -4.80 7.02 -2.75
CA ASN A 34 -5.83 8.08 -2.67
C ASN A 34 -6.42 8.41 -4.04
N VAL A 35 -5.56 8.52 -5.05
CA VAL A 35 -5.96 8.79 -6.45
C VAL A 35 -6.84 7.65 -6.97
N ARG A 36 -6.43 6.40 -6.77
CA ARG A 36 -7.17 5.24 -7.26
C ARG A 36 -8.52 5.07 -6.58
N VAL A 37 -8.58 5.19 -5.25
CA VAL A 37 -9.85 5.10 -4.49
C VAL A 37 -10.81 6.18 -4.95
N ARG A 38 -10.36 7.44 -5.07
CA ARG A 38 -11.18 8.55 -5.57
C ARG A 38 -11.67 8.30 -6.99
N ALA A 39 -10.78 7.90 -7.90
CA ALA A 39 -11.12 7.62 -9.28
C ALA A 39 -12.16 6.48 -9.40
N HIS A 40 -12.06 5.45 -8.55
CA HIS A 40 -13.04 4.36 -8.51
C HIS A 40 -14.42 4.88 -8.04
N LEU A 41 -14.47 5.62 -6.94
CA LEU A 41 -15.71 6.20 -6.43
C LEU A 41 -16.40 7.10 -7.47
N GLU A 42 -15.63 7.95 -8.15
CA GLU A 42 -16.16 8.88 -9.15
C GLU A 42 -16.59 8.18 -10.44
N ARG A 43 -15.77 7.29 -11.00
CA ARG A 43 -16.01 6.69 -12.31
C ARG A 43 -16.93 5.49 -12.27
N GLN A 44 -16.83 4.63 -11.26
CA GLN A 44 -17.60 3.39 -11.18
C GLN A 44 -18.92 3.57 -10.41
N LEU A 45 -18.93 4.45 -9.40
CA LEU A 45 -20.11 4.69 -8.56
C LEU A 45 -20.80 6.02 -8.86
N GLY A 46 -20.27 6.84 -9.76
CA GLY A 46 -20.81 8.18 -10.04
C GLY A 46 -20.78 9.08 -8.80
N ALA A 47 -19.92 8.82 -7.83
CA ALA A 47 -19.87 9.57 -6.59
C ALA A 47 -19.32 10.98 -6.80
N SER A 48 -19.84 11.93 -6.02
CA SER A 48 -19.23 13.25 -5.86
C SER A 48 -18.26 13.23 -4.69
N VAL A 49 -16.96 13.34 -4.94
CA VAL A 49 -15.91 13.26 -3.91
C VAL A 49 -15.37 14.63 -3.59
N VAL A 50 -15.53 15.06 -2.33
CA VAL A 50 -14.90 16.27 -1.79
C VAL A 50 -13.67 15.87 -1.00
N VAL A 51 -12.49 16.40 -1.37
CA VAL A 51 -11.23 16.12 -0.69
C VAL A 51 -10.96 17.18 0.36
N ALA A 52 -10.76 16.76 1.61
CA ALA A 52 -10.32 17.61 2.71
C ALA A 52 -8.88 17.22 3.12
N PRO A 53 -7.84 17.88 2.59
CA PRO A 53 -6.46 17.60 2.97
C PRO A 53 -6.19 18.02 4.41
N ARG A 54 -5.08 17.56 4.96
CA ARG A 54 -4.60 17.99 6.28
C ARG A 54 -4.27 19.48 6.27
N SER A 55 -4.56 20.15 7.39
CA SER A 55 -4.11 21.51 7.57
C SER A 55 -2.58 21.60 7.68
N HIS A 56 -2.00 22.55 6.97
CA HIS A 56 -0.59 22.94 7.04
C HIS A 56 -0.37 24.24 7.84
N ALA A 57 -1.40 24.72 8.56
CA ALA A 57 -1.31 25.94 9.36
C ALA A 57 -0.19 25.87 10.39
N ALA A 58 0.42 27.02 10.69
CA ALA A 58 1.42 27.15 11.74
C ALA A 58 0.77 26.88 13.12
N GLY A 59 1.40 26.01 13.91
CA GLY A 59 0.95 25.66 15.25
C GLY A 59 -0.03 24.47 15.32
N ARG A 60 0.14 23.64 16.37
CA ARG A 60 -0.62 22.39 16.54
C ARG A 60 -2.13 22.64 16.76
N LEU A 61 -2.45 23.65 17.56
CA LEU A 61 -3.84 23.96 17.92
C LEU A 61 -4.62 24.46 16.68
N ARG A 62 -4.04 25.36 15.89
CA ARG A 62 -4.66 25.89 14.68
C ARG A 62 -4.91 24.76 13.66
N ARG A 63 -3.92 23.89 13.45
CA ARG A 63 -4.10 22.71 12.60
C ARG A 63 -5.25 21.83 13.07
N ALA A 64 -5.32 21.54 14.37
CA ALA A 64 -6.40 20.72 14.92
C ALA A 64 -7.77 21.37 14.71
N ILE A 65 -7.87 22.69 14.94
CA ILE A 65 -9.12 23.43 14.70
C ILE A 65 -9.51 23.41 13.22
N ASP A 66 -8.58 23.64 12.32
CA ASP A 66 -8.84 23.64 10.87
C ASP A 66 -9.25 22.26 10.38
N ASP A 67 -8.57 21.21 10.84
CA ASP A 67 -8.92 19.81 10.54
C ASP A 67 -10.34 19.48 11.01
N VAL A 68 -10.70 19.85 12.26
CA VAL A 68 -12.06 19.63 12.79
C VAL A 68 -13.11 20.41 12.00
N ARG A 69 -12.83 21.68 11.68
CA ARG A 69 -13.74 22.51 10.89
C ARG A 69 -13.97 21.93 9.49
N SER A 70 -12.90 21.45 8.83
CA SER A 70 -13.01 20.84 7.50
C SER A 70 -13.83 19.55 7.55
N LEU A 71 -13.63 18.71 8.57
CA LEU A 71 -14.41 17.49 8.81
C LEU A 71 -15.91 17.81 9.00
N VAL A 72 -16.22 18.73 9.92
CA VAL A 72 -17.63 19.08 10.25
C VAL A 72 -18.34 19.69 9.05
N ARG A 73 -17.68 20.59 8.32
CA ARG A 73 -18.26 21.22 7.12
C ARG A 73 -18.52 20.20 6.01
N GLY A 74 -17.50 19.36 5.72
CA GLY A 74 -17.60 18.37 4.66
C GLY A 74 -18.60 17.27 4.96
N ALA A 75 -18.70 16.82 6.22
CA ALA A 75 -19.60 15.75 6.62
C ALA A 75 -21.09 16.15 6.55
N ARG A 76 -21.43 17.45 6.63
CA ARG A 76 -22.82 17.93 6.55
C ARG A 76 -23.53 17.50 5.26
N GLN A 77 -22.81 17.38 4.18
CA GLN A 77 -23.33 17.03 2.86
C GLN A 77 -22.90 15.64 2.39
N ALA A 78 -22.10 14.92 3.18
CA ALA A 78 -21.59 13.62 2.81
C ALA A 78 -22.53 12.50 3.28
N ASP A 79 -22.67 11.48 2.45
CA ASP A 79 -23.31 10.22 2.80
C ASP A 79 -22.27 9.25 3.39
N VAL A 80 -20.99 9.45 3.03
CA VAL A 80 -19.84 8.68 3.51
C VAL A 80 -18.70 9.63 3.87
N VAL A 81 -18.11 9.43 5.04
CA VAL A 81 -16.83 10.01 5.43
C VAL A 81 -15.75 8.93 5.25
N LEU A 82 -14.86 9.11 4.29
CA LEU A 82 -13.68 8.25 4.08
C LEU A 82 -12.48 8.88 4.82
N LEU A 83 -12.12 8.30 5.95
CA LEU A 83 -10.91 8.69 6.69
C LEU A 83 -9.68 8.08 6.00
N SER A 84 -8.83 8.94 5.45
CA SER A 84 -7.64 8.54 4.70
C SER A 84 -6.57 7.94 5.61
N GLU A 85 -5.64 7.20 5.00
CA GLU A 85 -4.48 6.59 5.64
C GLU A 85 -3.66 7.63 6.44
N PHE A 86 -2.84 7.18 7.40
CA PHE A 86 -2.08 8.00 8.35
C PHE A 86 -2.91 8.90 9.29
N ARG A 87 -4.23 8.72 9.35
CA ARG A 87 -5.13 9.52 10.21
C ARG A 87 -5.96 8.70 11.18
N LEU A 88 -5.59 7.48 11.49
CA LEU A 88 -6.34 6.57 12.36
C LEU A 88 -6.67 7.18 13.74
N SER A 89 -5.80 8.06 14.27
CA SER A 89 -6.07 8.78 15.52
C SER A 89 -7.30 9.69 15.49
N HIS A 90 -7.78 10.06 14.30
CA HIS A 90 -8.99 10.87 14.12
C HIS A 90 -10.25 10.01 13.97
N ALA A 91 -10.16 8.69 13.95
CA ALA A 91 -11.30 7.81 13.74
C ALA A 91 -12.45 8.00 14.77
N PRO A 92 -12.18 8.16 16.09
CA PRO A 92 -13.26 8.43 17.04
C PRO A 92 -14.00 9.75 16.78
N LEU A 93 -13.25 10.81 16.42
CA LEU A 93 -13.83 12.10 16.08
C LEU A 93 -14.61 12.03 14.77
N ALA A 94 -14.04 11.40 13.74
CA ALA A 94 -14.70 11.22 12.45
C ALA A 94 -15.99 10.39 12.59
N TRP A 95 -15.96 9.36 13.44
CA TRP A 95 -17.15 8.57 13.78
C TRP A 95 -18.25 9.41 14.44
N LEU A 96 -17.89 10.19 15.45
CA LEU A 96 -18.87 11.06 16.13
C LEU A 96 -19.52 12.04 15.14
N VAL A 97 -18.69 12.71 14.33
CA VAL A 97 -19.19 13.69 13.35
C VAL A 97 -20.04 12.99 12.27
N ALA A 98 -19.59 11.86 11.74
CA ALA A 98 -20.35 11.08 10.76
C ALA A 98 -21.71 10.65 11.33
N ARG A 99 -21.75 10.13 12.57
CA ARG A 99 -22.99 9.74 13.25
C ARG A 99 -23.95 10.92 13.42
N LEU A 100 -23.46 12.08 13.85
CA LEU A 100 -24.28 13.29 14.03
C LEU A 100 -24.84 13.83 12.69
N GLN A 101 -24.20 13.50 11.58
CA GLN A 101 -24.63 13.93 10.24
C GLN A 101 -25.36 12.81 9.46
N GLY A 102 -25.58 11.64 10.06
CA GLY A 102 -26.20 10.49 9.39
C GLY A 102 -25.36 9.88 8.27
N ALA A 103 -24.02 10.10 8.29
CA ALA A 103 -23.07 9.54 7.32
C ALA A 103 -22.47 8.22 7.83
N ALA A 104 -22.04 7.36 6.91
CA ALA A 104 -21.24 6.20 7.23
C ALA A 104 -19.77 6.58 7.35
N LEU A 105 -19.00 5.88 8.21
CA LEU A 105 -17.56 6.04 8.33
C LEU A 105 -16.82 4.87 7.69
N VAL A 106 -16.07 5.15 6.64
CA VAL A 106 -15.09 4.24 6.04
C VAL A 106 -13.70 4.66 6.52
N VAL A 107 -12.93 3.72 7.06
CA VAL A 107 -11.58 4.00 7.57
C VAL A 107 -10.54 3.28 6.70
N ASP A 108 -9.61 4.02 6.10
CA ASP A 108 -8.45 3.44 5.42
C ASP A 108 -7.33 3.15 6.43
N GLY A 109 -7.24 1.89 6.84
CA GLY A 109 -6.26 1.37 7.79
C GLY A 109 -4.94 0.93 7.16
N PHE A 110 -4.64 1.37 5.96
CA PHE A 110 -3.43 1.00 5.20
C PHE A 110 -2.14 1.10 6.02
N VAL A 111 -2.03 2.10 6.90
CA VAL A 111 -0.87 2.30 7.79
C VAL A 111 -1.32 2.35 9.26
N GLY A 112 -1.21 1.21 9.96
CA GLY A 112 -1.41 1.13 11.41
C GLY A 112 -0.31 1.85 12.18
N GLN A 113 -0.67 2.54 13.26
CA GLN A 113 0.29 3.29 14.08
C GLN A 113 1.17 2.37 14.90
N TYR A 114 0.58 1.39 15.59
CA TYR A 114 1.31 0.41 16.40
C TYR A 114 2.24 -0.43 15.54
N GLU A 115 1.71 -1.03 14.49
CA GLU A 115 2.45 -1.85 13.55
C GLU A 115 3.67 -1.10 12.97
N THR A 116 3.50 0.19 12.63
CA THR A 116 4.57 0.99 12.04
C THR A 116 5.61 1.40 13.09
N ALA A 117 5.19 1.99 14.22
CA ALA A 117 6.12 2.58 15.17
C ALA A 117 6.80 1.56 16.09
N VAL A 118 6.09 0.45 16.43
CA VAL A 118 6.55 -0.57 17.36
C VAL A 118 7.13 -1.77 16.64
N ASP A 119 6.35 -2.39 15.74
CA ASP A 119 6.74 -3.68 15.14
C ASP A 119 7.75 -3.51 14.00
N ASP A 120 7.54 -2.52 13.10
CA ASP A 120 8.38 -2.32 11.93
C ASP A 120 9.59 -1.41 12.23
N TRP A 121 9.35 -0.18 12.68
CA TRP A 121 10.42 0.80 12.91
C TRP A 121 11.15 0.63 14.24
N ARG A 122 10.57 -0.11 15.20
CA ARG A 122 11.12 -0.35 16.55
C ARG A 122 11.58 0.93 17.27
N ARG A 123 10.94 2.07 16.94
CA ARG A 123 11.23 3.38 17.58
C ARG A 123 10.58 3.54 18.94
N VAL A 124 9.57 2.71 19.21
CA VAL A 124 8.78 2.74 20.46
C VAL A 124 8.81 1.35 21.06
N SER A 125 9.21 1.27 22.34
CA SER A 125 9.21 0.01 23.06
C SER A 125 7.79 -0.55 23.20
N PRO A 126 7.55 -1.87 22.98
CA PRO A 126 6.23 -2.49 23.13
C PRO A 126 5.59 -2.30 24.51
N ALA A 127 6.42 -2.17 25.58
CA ALA A 127 5.98 -1.99 26.96
C ALA A 127 5.72 -0.50 27.31
N SER A 128 5.93 0.44 26.39
CA SER A 128 5.80 1.87 26.70
C SER A 128 4.34 2.33 26.68
N PRO A 129 3.98 3.40 27.43
CA PRO A 129 2.66 4.03 27.34
C PRO A 129 2.31 4.52 25.92
N ALA A 130 3.32 4.91 25.14
CA ALA A 130 3.12 5.30 23.74
C ALA A 130 2.67 4.11 22.88
N ALA A 131 3.24 2.93 23.08
CA ALA A 131 2.82 1.71 22.38
C ALA A 131 1.37 1.34 22.74
N LEU A 132 1.02 1.43 24.04
CA LEU A 132 -0.36 1.20 24.49
C LEU A 132 -1.32 2.21 23.83
N ARG A 133 -0.95 3.49 23.79
CA ARG A 133 -1.74 4.53 23.11
C ARG A 133 -1.98 4.19 21.64
N PHE A 134 -0.93 3.80 20.89
CA PHE A 134 -1.08 3.43 19.48
C PHE A 134 -2.00 2.23 19.32
N ARG A 135 -1.86 1.20 20.18
CA ARG A 135 -2.76 0.03 20.16
C ARG A 135 -4.22 0.40 20.40
N VAL A 136 -4.47 1.29 21.36
CA VAL A 136 -5.83 1.76 21.67
C VAL A 136 -6.41 2.56 20.49
N LEU A 137 -5.62 3.44 19.87
CA LEU A 137 -6.06 4.25 18.74
C LEU A 137 -6.34 3.39 17.50
N ASP A 138 -5.49 2.41 17.19
CA ASP A 138 -5.71 1.48 16.08
C ASP A 138 -6.95 0.61 16.34
N ALA A 139 -7.13 0.12 17.57
CA ALA A 139 -8.34 -0.63 17.94
C ALA A 139 -9.61 0.23 17.88
N ALA A 140 -9.53 1.48 18.31
CA ALA A 140 -10.65 2.43 18.18
C ALA A 140 -10.99 2.72 16.73
N ALA A 141 -9.99 2.84 15.85
CA ALA A 141 -10.21 3.05 14.43
C ALA A 141 -10.99 1.90 13.79
N VAL A 142 -10.65 0.65 14.12
CA VAL A 142 -11.39 -0.54 13.65
C VAL A 142 -12.82 -0.55 14.19
N ARG A 143 -13.02 -0.27 15.50
CA ARG A 143 -14.35 -0.30 16.13
C ARG A 143 -15.28 0.84 15.71
N CYS A 144 -14.71 2.00 15.38
CA CYS A 144 -15.47 3.14 14.91
C CYS A 144 -15.91 3.02 13.44
N ALA A 145 -15.22 2.21 12.65
CA ALA A 145 -15.49 2.05 11.24
C ALA A 145 -16.81 1.28 10.99
N ASP A 146 -17.60 1.73 10.04
CA ASP A 146 -18.65 0.93 9.42
C ASP A 146 -18.05 -0.02 8.37
N LEU A 147 -16.96 0.43 7.72
CA LEU A 147 -16.15 -0.34 6.80
C LEU A 147 -14.67 0.01 7.02
N TYR A 148 -13.83 -1.00 7.25
CA TYR A 148 -12.39 -0.82 7.45
C TYR A 148 -11.62 -1.38 6.24
N LEU A 149 -10.82 -0.54 5.58
CA LEU A 149 -10.03 -0.92 4.42
C LEU A 149 -8.60 -1.24 4.86
N ILE A 150 -8.03 -2.26 4.25
CA ILE A 150 -6.61 -2.64 4.40
C ILE A 150 -6.10 -3.03 3.02
N ASP A 151 -4.82 -3.31 2.83
CA ASP A 151 -4.27 -3.56 1.50
C ASP A 151 -4.32 -5.03 1.04
N THR A 152 -4.28 -6.00 1.97
CA THR A 152 -4.14 -7.43 1.63
C THR A 152 -5.01 -8.34 2.49
N GLU A 153 -5.35 -9.52 1.97
CA GLU A 153 -6.12 -10.55 2.67
C GLU A 153 -5.46 -11.01 3.98
N PRO A 154 -4.14 -11.33 4.04
CA PRO A 154 -3.51 -11.73 5.29
C PRO A 154 -3.60 -10.66 6.37
N ARG A 155 -3.50 -9.38 6.01
CA ARG A 155 -3.65 -8.27 6.96
C ARG A 155 -5.10 -8.08 7.37
N ALA A 156 -6.06 -8.27 6.47
CA ALA A 156 -7.49 -8.26 6.81
C ALA A 156 -7.82 -9.37 7.81
N ALA A 157 -7.37 -10.59 7.57
CA ALA A 157 -7.53 -11.70 8.48
C ALA A 157 -6.91 -11.44 9.86
N GLU A 158 -5.73 -10.79 9.91
CA GLU A 158 -5.07 -10.41 11.16
C GLU A 158 -5.87 -9.34 11.92
N ILE A 159 -6.43 -8.35 11.24
CA ILE A 159 -7.30 -7.33 11.87
C ILE A 159 -8.55 -7.98 12.48
N VAL A 160 -9.23 -8.86 11.73
CA VAL A 160 -10.40 -9.58 12.21
C VAL A 160 -10.06 -10.47 13.41
N ARG A 161 -8.95 -11.20 13.34
CA ARG A 161 -8.49 -12.06 14.45
C ARG A 161 -8.18 -11.24 15.71
N ARG A 162 -7.57 -10.07 15.57
CA ARG A 162 -7.13 -9.21 16.68
C ARG A 162 -8.25 -8.41 17.32
N HIS A 163 -9.21 -7.94 16.54
CA HIS A 163 -10.23 -6.99 16.99
C HIS A 163 -11.66 -7.57 16.98
N GLY A 164 -11.83 -8.77 16.44
CA GLY A 164 -13.15 -9.39 16.24
C GLY A 164 -13.90 -8.81 15.04
N PRO A 165 -15.09 -9.32 14.72
CA PRO A 165 -15.88 -8.98 13.54
C PRO A 165 -16.72 -7.70 13.70
N SER A 166 -16.25 -6.71 14.45
CA SER A 166 -17.04 -5.50 14.77
C SER A 166 -17.26 -4.56 13.58
N ALA A 167 -16.46 -4.68 12.53
CA ALA A 167 -16.62 -3.98 11.25
C ALA A 167 -16.34 -4.93 10.10
N ALA A 168 -16.93 -4.66 8.94
CA ALA A 168 -16.49 -5.31 7.71
C ALA A 168 -15.06 -4.84 7.39
N VAL A 169 -14.12 -5.78 7.30
CA VAL A 169 -12.72 -5.51 6.93
C VAL A 169 -12.52 -5.97 5.49
N VAL A 170 -12.24 -5.03 4.61
CA VAL A 170 -12.14 -5.28 3.16
C VAL A 170 -10.71 -5.03 2.69
N PRO A 171 -10.05 -6.05 2.13
CA PRO A 171 -8.79 -5.88 1.44
C PRO A 171 -9.01 -5.08 0.15
N LEU A 172 -8.27 -3.98 0.03
CA LEU A 172 -8.31 -3.09 -1.11
C LEU A 172 -6.90 -2.91 -1.67
N ALA A 173 -6.59 -3.60 -2.75
CA ALA A 173 -5.25 -3.60 -3.34
C ALA A 173 -4.83 -2.20 -3.81
N VAL A 174 -3.54 -1.89 -3.69
CA VAL A 174 -3.01 -0.60 -4.15
C VAL A 174 -2.97 -0.53 -5.67
N GLY A 175 -2.49 -1.59 -6.31
CA GLY A 175 -2.32 -1.65 -7.76
C GLY A 175 -1.20 -0.76 -8.31
N ALA A 176 -0.97 -0.84 -9.60
CA ALA A 176 -0.02 0.02 -10.30
C ALA A 176 -0.65 1.39 -10.62
N PRO A 177 0.09 2.51 -10.48
CA PRO A 177 -0.38 3.82 -10.92
C PRO A 177 -0.43 3.89 -12.46
N ALA A 178 -1.20 4.83 -13.00
CA ALA A 178 -1.42 4.96 -14.44
C ALA A 178 -0.13 5.21 -15.26
N TRP A 179 0.89 5.81 -14.64
CA TRP A 179 2.18 6.03 -15.30
C TRP A 179 3.03 4.75 -15.43
N ALA A 180 2.78 3.72 -14.60
CA ALA A 180 3.52 2.47 -14.64
C ALA A 180 3.06 1.61 -15.82
N THR A 181 3.48 1.98 -17.00
CA THR A 181 3.16 1.31 -18.26
C THR A 181 4.28 0.38 -18.69
N ARG A 182 3.93 -0.66 -19.44
CA ARG A 182 4.89 -1.63 -19.97
C ARG A 182 6.00 -0.91 -20.75
N GLN A 183 7.25 -1.21 -20.41
CA GLN A 183 8.43 -0.64 -21.05
C GLN A 183 9.09 -1.66 -21.98
N PRO A 184 9.65 -1.22 -23.12
CA PRO A 184 10.46 -2.08 -23.96
C PRO A 184 11.66 -2.62 -23.17
N PRO A 185 12.24 -3.76 -23.57
CA PRO A 185 13.52 -4.19 -23.03
C PRO A 185 14.59 -3.12 -23.20
N ALA A 186 15.48 -3.00 -22.23
CA ALA A 186 16.68 -2.18 -22.38
C ALA A 186 17.57 -2.73 -23.54
N PRO A 187 18.38 -1.87 -24.18
CA PRO A 187 19.35 -2.35 -25.16
C PRO A 187 20.24 -3.45 -24.56
N PRO A 188 20.78 -4.39 -25.39
CA PRO A 188 21.65 -5.47 -24.91
C PRO A 188 22.82 -4.96 -24.07
N HIS A 189 23.09 -5.64 -22.97
CA HIS A 189 24.16 -5.34 -22.01
C HIS A 189 24.56 -6.62 -21.26
N ASP A 190 25.72 -6.62 -20.64
CA ASP A 190 26.29 -7.84 -20.01
C ASP A 190 26.05 -7.91 -18.51
N ALA A 191 25.89 -6.77 -17.83
CA ALA A 191 25.68 -6.71 -16.40
C ALA A 191 24.17 -6.73 -16.06
N LEU A 192 23.75 -7.49 -15.04
CA LEU A 192 22.40 -7.41 -14.50
C LEU A 192 22.17 -6.03 -13.86
N ARG A 193 21.22 -5.29 -14.35
CA ARG A 193 20.85 -3.98 -13.80
C ARG A 193 19.72 -4.13 -12.80
N VAL A 194 20.04 -3.90 -11.53
CA VAL A 194 19.13 -4.04 -10.41
C VAL A 194 18.72 -2.66 -9.90
N LEU A 195 17.44 -2.45 -9.74
CA LEU A 195 16.88 -1.20 -9.21
C LEU A 195 16.23 -1.42 -7.85
N TYR A 196 16.65 -0.64 -6.87
CA TYR A 196 15.90 -0.37 -5.66
C TYR A 196 15.42 1.09 -5.67
N TYR A 197 14.18 1.34 -5.22
CA TYR A 197 13.72 2.69 -4.93
C TYR A 197 12.77 2.72 -3.73
N GLY A 198 12.84 3.80 -2.94
CA GLY A 198 11.97 4.02 -1.81
C GLY A 198 12.61 4.65 -0.59
N GLY A 199 11.91 4.64 0.54
CA GLY A 199 12.19 5.42 1.73
C GLY A 199 13.25 4.84 2.69
N TYR A 200 14.05 3.86 2.32
CA TYR A 200 15.07 3.22 3.18
C TYR A 200 14.57 2.94 4.61
N ILE A 201 13.36 2.38 4.70
CA ILE A 201 12.71 2.00 5.96
C ILE A 201 12.95 0.52 6.27
N PRO A 202 12.80 0.08 7.54
CA PRO A 202 13.03 -1.32 7.93
C PRO A 202 12.25 -2.34 7.11
N LEU A 203 11.01 -2.02 6.73
CA LEU A 203 10.18 -2.81 5.83
C LEU A 203 10.93 -3.26 4.56
N HIS A 204 11.77 -2.39 4.01
CA HIS A 204 12.45 -2.68 2.74
C HIS A 204 13.60 -3.67 2.86
N GLY A 205 14.29 -3.75 4.03
CA GLY A 205 15.39 -4.69 4.26
C GLY A 205 16.57 -4.50 3.30
N VAL A 206 16.95 -3.24 2.99
CA VAL A 206 18.00 -2.94 2.00
C VAL A 206 19.38 -3.39 2.48
N ASP A 207 19.60 -3.47 3.77
CA ASP A 207 20.79 -4.05 4.39
C ASP A 207 21.01 -5.50 3.98
N LEU A 208 19.93 -6.31 3.95
CA LEU A 208 19.96 -7.69 3.51
C LEU A 208 20.29 -7.80 2.00
N VAL A 209 19.86 -6.82 1.19
CA VAL A 209 20.23 -6.75 -0.23
C VAL A 209 21.73 -6.54 -0.38
N VAL A 210 22.35 -5.68 0.43
CA VAL A 210 23.81 -5.47 0.39
C VAL A 210 24.57 -6.76 0.74
N ASP A 211 24.07 -7.52 1.73
CA ASP A 211 24.63 -8.84 2.05
C ASP A 211 24.53 -9.82 0.88
N ALA A 212 23.38 -9.83 0.21
CA ALA A 212 23.20 -10.66 -0.98
C ALA A 212 24.16 -10.27 -2.11
N LEU A 213 24.38 -8.98 -2.36
CA LEU A 213 25.35 -8.51 -3.36
C LEU A 213 26.79 -8.98 -3.05
N THR A 214 27.14 -9.02 -1.76
CA THR A 214 28.45 -9.57 -1.33
C THR A 214 28.56 -11.07 -1.67
N LEU A 215 27.47 -11.83 -1.44
CA LEU A 215 27.43 -13.27 -1.74
C LEU A 215 27.43 -13.58 -3.25
N ILE A 216 26.97 -12.67 -4.09
CA ILE A 216 27.05 -12.85 -5.55
C ILE A 216 28.50 -12.93 -6.00
N GLY A 217 29.39 -12.08 -5.47
CA GLY A 217 30.82 -12.10 -5.77
C GLY A 217 31.10 -12.02 -7.28
N ALA A 218 31.87 -13.01 -7.80
CA ALA A 218 32.20 -13.14 -9.21
C ALA A 218 31.18 -13.98 -10.01
N ARG A 219 30.16 -14.55 -9.38
CA ARG A 219 29.17 -15.43 -10.04
C ARG A 219 28.42 -14.71 -11.15
N ARG A 220 28.21 -13.39 -11.01
CA ARG A 220 27.53 -12.53 -11.98
C ARG A 220 27.95 -11.08 -11.84
N ARG A 221 28.14 -10.40 -12.99
CA ARG A 221 28.28 -8.93 -12.99
C ARG A 221 26.92 -8.29 -12.71
N VAL A 222 26.85 -7.46 -11.66
CA VAL A 222 25.62 -6.77 -11.23
C VAL A 222 25.93 -5.30 -11.03
N GLU A 223 25.08 -4.46 -11.58
CA GLU A 223 25.04 -3.00 -11.37
C GLU A 223 23.75 -2.63 -10.66
N VAL A 224 23.86 -1.91 -9.55
CA VAL A 224 22.71 -1.60 -8.69
C VAL A 224 22.50 -0.09 -8.61
N VAL A 225 21.29 0.35 -8.90
CA VAL A 225 20.86 1.74 -8.68
C VAL A 225 19.92 1.77 -7.48
N LEU A 226 20.26 2.60 -6.48
CA LEU A 226 19.52 2.75 -5.24
C LEU A 226 18.96 4.17 -5.16
N VAL A 227 17.68 4.32 -5.51
CA VAL A 227 16.99 5.62 -5.59
C VAL A 227 16.22 5.88 -4.30
N GLY A 228 16.31 7.10 -3.78
CA GLY A 228 15.50 7.56 -2.66
C GLY A 228 16.29 8.05 -1.47
N ASP A 229 15.58 8.39 -0.41
CA ASP A 229 16.14 8.84 0.86
C ASP A 229 15.38 8.19 2.04
N GLY A 230 15.92 8.31 3.24
CA GLY A 230 15.29 7.80 4.43
C GLY A 230 16.24 7.42 5.55
N PRO A 231 15.70 6.97 6.69
CA PRO A 231 16.47 6.83 7.93
C PRO A 231 17.64 5.84 7.84
N ALA A 232 17.57 4.80 7.02
CA ALA A 232 18.63 3.81 6.89
C ALA A 232 19.63 4.11 5.75
N ARG A 233 19.41 5.14 4.91
CA ARG A 233 20.24 5.39 3.72
C ARG A 233 21.75 5.48 4.05
N ARG A 234 22.12 6.31 5.02
CA ARG A 234 23.55 6.47 5.42
C ARG A 234 24.18 5.17 5.92
N ALA A 235 23.41 4.35 6.63
CA ALA A 235 23.89 3.04 7.10
C ALA A 235 24.13 2.09 5.92
N VAL A 236 23.22 2.08 4.94
CA VAL A 236 23.34 1.29 3.70
C VAL A 236 24.55 1.73 2.88
N GLU A 237 24.76 3.04 2.66
CA GLU A 237 25.93 3.58 1.97
C GLU A 237 27.24 3.15 2.66
N THR A 238 27.25 3.23 4.00
CA THR A 238 28.43 2.79 4.78
C THR A 238 28.68 1.30 4.63
N ARG A 239 27.61 0.49 4.63
CA ARG A 239 27.71 -0.97 4.43
C ARG A 239 28.23 -1.33 3.04
N VAL A 240 27.74 -0.67 1.99
CA VAL A 240 28.22 -0.83 0.60
C VAL A 240 29.71 -0.54 0.50
N ARG A 241 30.18 0.59 1.08
CA ARG A 241 31.63 0.92 1.09
C ARG A 241 32.46 -0.12 1.83
N ARG A 242 32.01 -0.57 3.01
CA ARG A 242 32.73 -1.60 3.80
C ARG A 242 32.79 -2.95 3.10
N ALA A 243 31.77 -3.28 2.33
CA ALA A 243 31.72 -4.50 1.54
C ALA A 243 32.51 -4.43 0.22
N GLY A 244 33.14 -3.30 -0.10
CA GLY A 244 33.87 -3.11 -1.36
C GLY A 244 32.97 -3.11 -2.61
N LEU A 245 31.69 -2.72 -2.46
CA LEU A 245 30.71 -2.72 -3.52
C LEU A 245 30.50 -1.33 -4.16
N GLY A 246 31.38 -0.36 -3.87
CA GLY A 246 31.24 1.02 -4.34
C GLY A 246 31.10 1.14 -5.86
N ASP A 247 31.89 0.40 -6.60
CA ASP A 247 31.89 0.43 -8.08
C ASP A 247 30.66 -0.25 -8.70
N ARG A 248 29.89 -0.99 -7.91
CA ARG A 248 28.67 -1.70 -8.36
C ARG A 248 27.38 -0.99 -7.96
N CYS A 249 27.42 -0.04 -7.02
CA CYS A 249 26.25 0.59 -6.42
C CYS A 249 26.26 2.10 -6.65
N THR A 250 25.24 2.59 -7.36
CA THR A 250 25.00 4.02 -7.56
C THR A 250 23.85 4.48 -6.68
N PHE A 251 24.08 5.48 -5.85
CA PHE A 251 23.05 6.10 -5.02
C PHE A 251 22.50 7.36 -5.71
N VAL A 252 21.19 7.43 -5.82
CA VAL A 252 20.45 8.56 -6.39
C VAL A 252 19.51 9.09 -5.32
N ASP A 253 19.37 10.40 -5.22
CA ASP A 253 18.43 11.03 -4.28
C ASP A 253 16.98 10.71 -4.63
N ALA A 254 16.05 11.05 -3.74
CA ALA A 254 14.64 10.88 -4.01
C ALA A 254 14.23 11.68 -5.25
N VAL A 255 13.61 11.01 -6.20
CA VAL A 255 13.08 11.60 -7.43
C VAL A 255 11.56 11.73 -7.38
N PRO A 256 10.96 12.66 -8.12
CA PRO A 256 9.52 12.71 -8.33
C PRO A 256 8.99 11.37 -8.89
N GLU A 257 7.78 11.00 -8.51
CA GLU A 257 7.20 9.69 -8.89
C GLU A 257 7.18 9.47 -10.41
N GLY A 258 6.92 10.53 -11.20
CA GLY A 258 6.92 10.46 -12.67
C GLY A 258 8.27 10.10 -13.28
N GLU A 259 9.38 10.36 -12.60
CA GLU A 259 10.74 10.02 -13.06
C GLU A 259 11.10 8.55 -12.79
N LEU A 260 10.40 7.87 -11.89
CA LEU A 260 10.64 6.46 -11.55
C LEU A 260 10.50 5.55 -12.78
N LEU A 261 9.62 5.91 -13.73
CA LEU A 261 9.44 5.13 -14.96
C LEU A 261 10.74 4.99 -15.75
N ALA A 262 11.53 6.07 -15.84
CA ALA A 262 12.81 6.05 -16.56
C ALA A 262 13.85 5.14 -15.86
N HIS A 263 13.86 5.11 -14.51
CA HIS A 263 14.71 4.19 -13.76
C HIS A 263 14.27 2.73 -13.94
N ILE A 264 12.96 2.46 -13.86
CA ILE A 264 12.40 1.12 -14.06
C ILE A 264 12.66 0.64 -15.50
N ALA A 265 12.53 1.51 -16.49
CA ALA A 265 12.78 1.19 -17.91
C ALA A 265 14.21 0.71 -18.19
N ARG A 266 15.19 1.19 -17.42
CA ARG A 266 16.61 0.82 -17.54
C ARG A 266 16.99 -0.44 -16.75
N ALA A 267 16.13 -0.91 -15.85
CA ALA A 267 16.41 -2.06 -15.00
C ALA A 267 16.00 -3.39 -15.67
N ASP A 268 16.69 -4.46 -15.31
CA ASP A 268 16.27 -5.84 -15.55
C ASP A 268 15.42 -6.34 -14.40
N VAL A 269 15.85 -6.00 -13.17
CA VAL A 269 15.23 -6.43 -11.93
C VAL A 269 14.86 -5.23 -11.07
N VAL A 270 13.65 -5.23 -10.57
CA VAL A 270 13.17 -4.32 -9.51
C VAL A 270 13.12 -5.08 -8.19
N LEU A 271 13.72 -4.52 -7.14
CA LEU A 271 13.70 -5.10 -5.80
C LEU A 271 12.43 -4.71 -5.05
N GLY A 272 11.76 -5.71 -4.48
CA GLY A 272 10.59 -5.54 -3.61
C GLY A 272 10.93 -5.18 -2.17
N VAL A 273 10.47 -6.00 -1.23
CA VAL A 273 10.72 -5.84 0.22
C VAL A 273 11.31 -7.13 0.80
N PHE A 274 12.19 -6.97 1.81
CA PHE A 274 12.93 -8.05 2.45
C PHE A 274 13.00 -7.90 3.98
N GLY A 275 12.22 -6.97 4.54
CA GLY A 275 12.19 -6.71 5.97
C GLY A 275 11.67 -7.88 6.79
N SER A 276 12.07 -7.94 8.06
CA SER A 276 11.75 -9.04 8.98
C SER A 276 10.42 -8.88 9.72
N SER A 277 9.77 -7.71 9.64
CA SER A 277 8.53 -7.44 10.36
C SER A 277 7.34 -8.26 9.82
N ALA A 278 6.32 -8.46 10.65
CA ALA A 278 5.06 -9.06 10.21
C ALA A 278 4.43 -8.25 9.08
N LYS A 279 4.54 -6.92 9.14
CA LYS A 279 4.12 -6.01 8.08
C LYS A 279 4.81 -6.31 6.77
N ALA A 280 6.14 -6.48 6.77
CA ALA A 280 6.91 -6.79 5.56
C ALA A 280 6.46 -8.11 4.90
N ARG A 281 5.95 -9.05 5.70
CA ARG A 281 5.38 -10.32 5.22
C ARG A 281 3.90 -10.26 4.86
N GLY A 282 3.23 -9.13 5.12
CA GLY A 282 1.79 -8.96 4.89
C GLY A 282 1.43 -8.00 3.77
N VAL A 283 2.37 -7.19 3.25
CA VAL A 283 2.09 -6.16 2.25
C VAL A 283 2.51 -6.59 0.84
N VAL A 284 1.85 -6.01 -0.16
CA VAL A 284 2.35 -5.94 -1.54
C VAL A 284 2.82 -4.50 -1.79
N ALA A 285 4.13 -4.29 -1.74
CA ALA A 285 4.69 -2.94 -1.86
C ALA A 285 4.43 -2.33 -3.24
N ASN A 286 4.29 -0.99 -3.32
CA ASN A 286 4.06 -0.26 -4.57
C ASN A 286 5.03 -0.64 -5.68
N LYS A 287 6.31 -0.81 -5.34
CA LYS A 287 7.36 -1.18 -6.30
C LYS A 287 7.16 -2.57 -6.94
N VAL A 288 6.46 -3.48 -6.27
CA VAL A 288 6.07 -4.77 -6.85
C VAL A 288 5.04 -4.55 -7.95
N TRP A 289 3.98 -3.82 -7.67
CA TRP A 289 2.96 -3.48 -8.67
C TRP A 289 3.56 -2.71 -9.86
N GLN A 290 4.38 -1.70 -9.57
CA GLN A 290 4.99 -0.82 -10.57
C GLN A 290 5.99 -1.58 -11.45
N GLY A 291 6.90 -2.37 -10.85
CA GLY A 291 7.87 -3.15 -11.60
C GLY A 291 7.24 -4.18 -12.53
N LEU A 292 6.25 -4.93 -12.02
CA LEU A 292 5.51 -5.92 -12.80
C LEU A 292 4.69 -5.29 -13.93
N ALA A 293 4.00 -4.17 -13.67
CA ALA A 293 3.23 -3.45 -14.69
C ALA A 293 4.13 -2.89 -15.81
N CYS A 294 5.36 -2.50 -15.45
CA CYS A 294 6.38 -2.09 -16.42
C CYS A 294 7.03 -3.27 -17.18
N GLY A 295 6.64 -4.52 -16.87
CA GLY A 295 7.18 -5.72 -17.52
C GLY A 295 8.59 -6.08 -17.07
N ARG A 296 8.98 -5.72 -15.84
CA ARG A 296 10.28 -6.05 -15.25
C ARG A 296 10.16 -7.23 -14.31
N THR A 297 11.23 -8.03 -14.24
CA THR A 297 11.34 -9.04 -13.18
C THR A 297 11.37 -8.35 -11.82
N VAL A 298 10.54 -8.81 -10.90
CA VAL A 298 10.53 -8.32 -9.51
C VAL A 298 11.01 -9.41 -8.60
N VAL A 299 12.06 -9.11 -7.83
CA VAL A 299 12.59 -10.00 -6.78
C VAL A 299 12.14 -9.46 -5.43
N THR A 300 11.43 -10.25 -4.65
CA THR A 300 10.93 -9.88 -3.32
C THR A 300 10.86 -11.10 -2.41
N GLN A 301 10.80 -10.90 -1.10
CA GLN A 301 10.63 -12.06 -0.20
C GLN A 301 9.23 -12.70 -0.36
N ARG A 302 9.14 -13.99 -0.07
CA ARG A 302 7.90 -14.77 -0.09
C ARG A 302 6.91 -14.25 0.95
N SER A 303 5.64 -14.13 0.52
CA SER A 303 4.52 -13.70 1.35
C SER A 303 3.22 -14.26 0.78
N SER A 304 2.31 -14.67 1.65
CA SER A 304 0.93 -15.03 1.24
C SER A 304 0.14 -13.86 0.67
N ALA A 305 0.55 -12.62 0.95
CA ALA A 305 -0.03 -11.43 0.32
C ALA A 305 0.21 -11.36 -1.19
N LEU A 306 1.20 -12.10 -1.70
CA LEU A 306 1.59 -12.12 -3.10
C LEU A 306 0.90 -13.23 -3.92
N ASP A 307 0.07 -14.08 -3.31
CA ASP A 307 -0.44 -15.27 -4.01
C ASP A 307 -1.21 -14.91 -5.28
N ASP A 308 -2.17 -13.99 -5.22
CA ASP A 308 -2.91 -13.54 -6.41
C ASP A 308 -2.01 -12.80 -7.41
N VAL A 309 -1.06 -12.00 -6.91
CA VAL A 309 -0.08 -11.27 -7.74
C VAL A 309 0.83 -12.24 -8.47
N ARG A 310 1.25 -13.34 -7.83
CA ARG A 310 2.10 -14.39 -8.42
C ARG A 310 1.43 -15.02 -9.62
N TYR A 311 0.14 -15.38 -9.52
CA TYR A 311 -0.59 -15.94 -10.65
C TYR A 311 -0.68 -14.93 -11.81
N ALA A 312 -0.94 -13.67 -11.52
CA ALA A 312 -1.03 -12.62 -12.53
C ALA A 312 0.32 -12.32 -13.19
N ALA A 313 1.40 -12.30 -12.42
CA ALA A 313 2.74 -11.94 -12.87
C ALA A 313 3.48 -13.08 -13.59
N GLY A 314 3.12 -14.34 -13.30
CA GLY A 314 3.85 -15.50 -13.83
C GLY A 314 5.33 -15.45 -13.46
N GLY A 315 6.21 -15.76 -14.40
CA GLY A 315 7.67 -15.79 -14.19
C GLY A 315 8.32 -14.44 -13.89
N LEU A 316 7.60 -13.33 -14.01
CA LEU A 316 8.16 -12.01 -13.66
C LEU A 316 8.25 -11.77 -12.14
N LEU A 317 7.52 -12.52 -11.31
CA LEU A 317 7.62 -12.42 -9.85
C LEU A 317 8.46 -13.56 -9.29
N VAL A 318 9.67 -13.25 -8.85
CA VAL A 318 10.59 -14.17 -8.21
C VAL A 318 10.54 -13.95 -6.69
N GLN A 319 10.15 -14.99 -5.96
CA GLN A 319 10.05 -14.94 -4.51
C GLN A 319 11.24 -15.62 -3.85
N THR A 320 11.88 -14.92 -2.91
CA THR A 320 13.01 -15.42 -2.11
C THR A 320 12.55 -15.92 -0.74
N GLU A 321 13.35 -16.75 -0.10
CA GLU A 321 13.10 -17.07 1.31
C GLU A 321 13.18 -15.82 2.17
N PRO A 322 12.26 -15.65 3.13
CA PRO A 322 12.25 -14.49 4.01
C PRO A 322 13.58 -14.35 4.77
N THR A 323 14.07 -13.11 4.85
CA THR A 323 15.31 -12.75 5.57
C THR A 323 16.56 -13.54 5.17
N SER A 324 16.63 -14.06 3.93
CA SER A 324 17.75 -14.85 3.41
C SER A 324 18.53 -14.08 2.33
N ALA A 325 19.72 -13.60 2.68
CA ALA A 325 20.64 -12.97 1.73
C ALA A 325 21.09 -13.93 0.63
N SER A 326 21.32 -15.22 0.96
CA SER A 326 21.68 -16.24 -0.02
C SER A 326 20.56 -16.46 -1.05
N SER A 327 19.32 -16.55 -0.61
CA SER A 327 18.19 -16.70 -1.52
C SER A 327 18.00 -15.48 -2.44
N ILE A 328 18.26 -14.27 -1.95
CA ILE A 328 18.26 -13.05 -2.77
C ILE A 328 19.41 -13.13 -3.80
N ALA A 329 20.61 -13.52 -3.36
CA ALA A 329 21.76 -13.67 -4.24
C ALA A 329 21.49 -14.67 -5.37
N ASP A 330 20.94 -15.84 -5.05
CA ASP A 330 20.61 -16.88 -6.02
C ASP A 330 19.52 -16.41 -7.01
N ALA A 331 18.50 -15.71 -6.52
CA ALA A 331 17.48 -15.11 -7.36
C ALA A 331 18.06 -14.07 -8.34
N LEU A 332 18.99 -13.23 -7.89
CA LEU A 332 19.67 -12.25 -8.75
C LEU A 332 20.63 -12.92 -9.74
N VAL A 333 21.33 -14.00 -9.33
CA VAL A 333 22.20 -14.76 -10.24
C VAL A 333 21.38 -15.43 -11.34
N GLY A 334 20.20 -15.96 -11.02
CA GLY A 334 19.32 -16.65 -11.98
C GLY A 334 18.40 -15.71 -12.78
N ALA A 335 18.28 -14.43 -12.42
CA ALA A 335 17.36 -13.52 -13.08
C ALA A 335 17.73 -13.27 -14.55
N PRO A 336 16.78 -13.28 -15.51
CA PRO A 336 17.08 -12.96 -16.89
C PRO A 336 17.39 -11.47 -17.07
N LEU A 337 18.21 -11.15 -18.09
CA LEU A 337 18.32 -9.77 -18.57
C LEU A 337 17.02 -9.37 -19.29
N ALA A 338 16.58 -8.12 -19.16
CA ALA A 338 15.29 -7.70 -19.69
C ALA A 338 15.15 -7.89 -21.20
N HIS A 339 16.22 -7.79 -21.98
CA HIS A 339 16.21 -8.04 -23.41
C HIS A 339 16.18 -9.54 -23.79
N GLN A 340 16.39 -10.45 -22.81
CA GLN A 340 16.34 -11.91 -22.97
C GLN A 340 15.06 -12.50 -22.39
N ALA A 341 14.32 -11.72 -21.59
CA ALA A 341 13.11 -12.18 -20.95
C ALA A 341 11.89 -12.03 -21.87
N GLU A 342 11.16 -13.12 -22.05
CA GLU A 342 9.80 -13.01 -22.60
C GLU A 342 8.89 -12.42 -21.51
N SER A 343 8.60 -11.13 -21.64
CA SER A 343 7.60 -10.48 -20.79
C SER A 343 6.22 -10.64 -21.43
N PRO A 344 5.30 -11.42 -20.84
CA PRO A 344 3.95 -11.56 -21.36
C PRO A 344 3.29 -10.17 -21.49
N ARG A 345 2.63 -9.94 -22.63
CA ARG A 345 2.02 -8.62 -22.91
C ARG A 345 0.86 -8.28 -22.01
N ASP A 346 0.19 -9.28 -21.48
CA ASP A 346 -1.04 -9.22 -20.69
C ASP A 346 -0.83 -9.14 -19.17
N VAL A 347 0.43 -9.10 -18.67
CA VAL A 347 0.69 -9.06 -17.22
C VAL A 347 0.03 -7.86 -16.55
N ALA A 348 0.11 -6.68 -17.17
CA ALA A 348 -0.50 -5.47 -16.62
C ALA A 348 -2.03 -5.62 -16.51
N GLU A 349 -2.69 -6.22 -17.51
CA GLU A 349 -4.13 -6.47 -17.52
C GLU A 349 -4.54 -7.51 -16.47
N ARG A 350 -3.76 -8.58 -16.31
CA ARG A 350 -3.99 -9.59 -15.26
C ARG A 350 -3.83 -9.00 -13.87
N LEU A 351 -2.80 -8.16 -13.64
CA LEU A 351 -2.63 -7.45 -12.39
C LEU A 351 -3.79 -6.49 -12.12
N GLU A 352 -4.24 -5.76 -13.13
CA GLU A 352 -5.41 -4.88 -12.99
C GLU A 352 -6.68 -5.67 -12.66
N SER A 353 -6.85 -6.88 -13.22
CA SER A 353 -7.96 -7.77 -12.86
C SER A 353 -7.93 -8.21 -11.39
N VAL A 354 -6.72 -8.44 -10.82
CA VAL A 354 -6.57 -8.71 -9.37
C VAL A 354 -7.03 -7.51 -8.55
N VAL A 355 -6.59 -6.31 -8.95
CA VAL A 355 -6.97 -5.06 -8.27
C VAL A 355 -8.48 -4.85 -8.38
N GLN A 356 -9.05 -4.97 -9.57
CA GLN A 356 -10.47 -4.74 -9.83
C GLN A 356 -11.36 -5.62 -8.95
N ARG A 357 -11.04 -6.91 -8.79
CA ARG A 357 -11.79 -7.79 -7.86
C ARG A 357 -11.83 -7.27 -6.43
N SER A 358 -10.77 -6.61 -5.95
CA SER A 358 -10.76 -6.01 -4.61
C SER A 358 -11.66 -4.77 -4.54
N TYR A 359 -11.71 -4.00 -5.61
CA TYR A 359 -12.54 -2.81 -5.72
C TYR A 359 -14.02 -3.16 -5.93
N ASP A 360 -14.34 -4.25 -6.61
CA ASP A 360 -15.71 -4.76 -6.74
C ASP A 360 -16.25 -5.14 -5.35
N ARG A 361 -15.47 -5.88 -4.55
CA ARG A 361 -15.83 -6.18 -3.15
C ARG A 361 -16.00 -4.92 -2.29
N PHE A 362 -15.14 -3.93 -2.48
CA PHE A 362 -15.30 -2.64 -1.81
C PHE A 362 -16.63 -1.97 -2.19
N THR A 363 -16.98 -1.97 -3.47
CA THR A 363 -18.25 -1.45 -3.98
C THR A 363 -19.46 -2.16 -3.34
N ASP A 364 -19.44 -3.49 -3.28
CA ASP A 364 -20.50 -4.30 -2.68
C ASP A 364 -20.71 -3.93 -1.20
N HIS A 365 -19.62 -3.88 -0.43
CA HIS A 365 -19.67 -3.51 0.97
C HIS A 365 -20.11 -2.06 1.18
N LEU A 366 -19.62 -1.14 0.37
CA LEU A 366 -20.00 0.28 0.45
C LEU A 366 -21.49 0.46 0.14
N SER A 367 -21.99 -0.23 -0.88
CA SER A 367 -23.41 -0.22 -1.26
C SER A 367 -24.32 -0.81 -0.17
N ALA A 368 -23.82 -1.81 0.56
CA ALA A 368 -24.54 -2.42 1.67
C ALA A 368 -24.68 -1.49 2.90
N LEU A 369 -23.85 -0.44 3.04
CA LEU A 369 -23.94 0.49 4.15
C LEU A 369 -25.23 1.34 4.11
N GLY A 370 -25.84 1.52 2.92
CA GLY A 370 -27.11 2.25 2.71
C GLY A 370 -27.07 3.71 3.18
N PRO A 371 -28.02 4.56 2.76
CA PRO A 371 -28.18 5.88 3.32
C PRO A 371 -28.77 5.76 4.73
N ARG A 372 -28.06 6.26 5.75
CA ARG A 372 -28.54 6.33 7.14
C ARG A 372 -29.46 7.53 7.40
N ARG A 373 -29.77 8.34 6.38
CA ARG A 373 -30.67 9.47 6.51
C ARG A 373 -32.12 9.01 6.40
N GLU A 374 -32.70 8.57 7.49
CA GLU A 374 -34.08 8.82 7.79
C GLU A 374 -34.09 10.15 8.58
N HIS A 375 -34.34 11.26 7.92
CA HIS A 375 -34.69 12.47 8.62
C HIS A 375 -36.18 12.38 8.93
N PRO A 376 -36.59 12.66 10.20
CA PRO A 376 -38.00 12.83 10.57
C PRO A 376 -38.60 14.03 9.85
#